data_a713447dfed2fd55fdb3909a4e53d29b
#
_entry.id   a713447dfed2fd55fdb3909a4e53d29b
#
_cell.length_a   1.000
_cell.length_b   1.000
_cell.length_c   1.000
_cell.angle_alpha   90.00
_cell.angle_beta   90.00
_cell.angle_gamma   90.00
#
_symmetry.space_group_name_H-M   'P 1'
#
loop_
_entity.id
_entity.type
_entity.pdbx_description
1 polymer ?
#
loop_
_entity_poly.entity_id
_entity_poly.type
_entity_poly.pdbx_seq_one_letter_code
_entity_poly.pdbx_strand_id
1 'polypeptide(L)'
;MADRAPLPYDFLPPVPPFTVTSDDVADGRLMSSSQVYNSFGMTGENISPQLSWSGFPAATRSFAVTCFDPDAPTGSGFWHWVVIDIPASVTSLPAGTGAGDLSLPDGAFHVRNDYMTKDFGGAAPPQGDPPHRYVFAVHAVDSEKLGIDSDVSPAVAGFNLRFHTIGRGLLIPVYRH
;
A
#
# COMPACT_ATOMS: atom_id res chain seq x y z
N MET A 1 -22.39 -13.39 11.18
CA MET A 1 -21.26 -12.47 10.98
C MET A 1 -21.42 -11.91 9.58
N ALA A 2 -21.41 -10.59 9.41
CA ALA A 2 -21.37 -10.05 8.06
C ALA A 2 -20.05 -10.52 7.41
N ASP A 3 -20.15 -11.08 6.19
CA ASP A 3 -18.97 -11.48 5.44
C ASP A 3 -18.10 -10.22 5.21
N ARG A 4 -16.83 -10.29 5.56
CA ARG A 4 -15.88 -9.21 5.29
C ARG A 4 -15.66 -9.08 3.79
N ALA A 5 -15.42 -7.85 3.34
CA ALA A 5 -15.03 -7.62 1.96
C ALA A 5 -13.81 -8.49 1.61
N PRO A 6 -13.78 -9.15 0.43
CA PRO A 6 -12.63 -9.93 0.01
C PRO A 6 -11.40 -9.03 -0.19
N LEU A 7 -10.20 -9.60 -0.18
CA LEU A 7 -9.01 -8.87 -0.53
C LEU A 7 -9.03 -8.52 -2.03
N PRO A 8 -8.46 -7.37 -2.44
CA PRO A 8 -8.49 -6.96 -3.84
C PRO A 8 -7.79 -7.98 -4.76
N TYR A 9 -6.87 -8.77 -4.22
CA TYR A 9 -6.07 -9.72 -4.98
C TYR A 9 -6.73 -11.10 -5.13
N ASP A 10 -7.85 -11.36 -4.44
CA ASP A 10 -8.61 -12.63 -4.54
C ASP A 10 -9.24 -12.79 -5.93
N PHE A 11 -9.45 -11.69 -6.66
CA PHE A 11 -10.04 -11.65 -8.00
C PHE A 11 -9.02 -11.53 -9.14
N LEU A 12 -7.74 -11.42 -8.81
CA LEU A 12 -6.68 -11.28 -9.80
C LEU A 12 -6.01 -12.63 -10.05
N PRO A 13 -5.36 -12.81 -11.22
CA PRO A 13 -4.54 -13.99 -11.45
C PRO A 13 -3.54 -14.20 -10.31
N PRO A 14 -3.41 -15.43 -9.79
CA PRO A 14 -2.46 -15.71 -8.73
C PRO A 14 -1.02 -15.48 -9.22
N VAL A 15 -0.19 -14.94 -8.35
CA VAL A 15 1.26 -14.77 -8.56
C VAL A 15 2.00 -15.32 -7.35
N PRO A 16 3.28 -15.75 -7.49
CA PRO A 16 4.06 -16.24 -6.38
C PRO A 16 4.11 -15.24 -5.21
N PRO A 17 3.85 -15.69 -3.97
CA PRO A 17 4.01 -14.85 -2.80
C PRO A 17 5.50 -14.69 -2.45
N PHE A 18 5.82 -13.57 -1.78
CA PHE A 18 7.13 -13.37 -1.15
C PHE A 18 6.98 -12.66 0.19
N THR A 19 8.03 -12.61 0.98
CA THR A 19 7.99 -12.08 2.35
C THR A 19 8.00 -10.56 2.36
N VAL A 20 7.08 -9.96 3.12
CA VAL A 20 7.10 -8.53 3.51
C VAL A 20 7.07 -8.47 5.02
N THR A 21 7.95 -7.66 5.59
CA THR A 21 8.06 -7.41 7.03
C THR A 21 8.08 -5.91 7.33
N SER A 22 7.84 -5.56 8.59
CA SER A 22 7.91 -4.17 9.06
C SER A 22 8.38 -4.15 10.51
N ASP A 23 9.09 -3.08 10.87
CA ASP A 23 9.42 -2.79 12.27
C ASP A 23 8.26 -2.11 13.01
N ASP A 24 7.29 -1.57 12.26
CA ASP A 24 6.22 -0.71 12.80
C ASP A 24 4.86 -1.40 12.86
N VAL A 25 4.59 -2.31 11.94
CA VAL A 25 3.27 -2.96 11.78
C VAL A 25 3.40 -4.47 11.57
N ALA A 26 2.37 -5.23 11.93
CA ALA A 26 2.36 -6.68 11.77
C ALA A 26 0.96 -7.20 11.42
N ASP A 27 0.89 -8.38 10.78
CA ASP A 27 -0.36 -9.02 10.38
C ASP A 27 -1.34 -9.15 11.56
N GLY A 28 -2.56 -8.67 11.36
CA GLY A 28 -3.66 -8.76 12.32
C GLY A 28 -3.46 -7.94 13.60
N ARG A 29 -2.37 -7.17 13.73
CA ARG A 29 -2.09 -6.32 14.89
C ARG A 29 -2.61 -4.91 14.69
N LEU A 30 -3.06 -4.29 15.78
CA LEU A 30 -3.45 -2.89 15.76
C LEU A 30 -2.23 -2.02 15.45
N MET A 31 -2.39 -1.12 14.49
CA MET A 31 -1.40 -0.06 14.22
C MET A 31 -1.33 0.92 15.38
N SER A 32 -0.16 1.53 15.57
CA SER A 32 0.03 2.63 16.52
C SER A 32 -0.53 3.95 15.96
N SER A 33 -0.55 4.99 16.79
CA SER A 33 -0.91 6.35 16.36
C SER A 33 -0.02 6.90 15.25
N SER A 34 1.18 6.37 15.09
CA SER A 34 2.11 6.82 14.04
C SER A 34 1.54 6.63 12.63
N GLN A 35 0.84 5.53 12.36
CA GLN A 35 0.24 5.23 11.05
C GLN A 35 -1.20 5.73 10.89
N VAL A 36 -1.72 6.41 11.91
CA VAL A 36 -3.08 6.98 11.88
C VAL A 36 -3.07 8.35 11.22
N TYR A 37 -4.14 8.66 10.48
CA TYR A 37 -4.28 9.93 9.77
C TYR A 37 -4.31 11.11 10.73
N ASN A 38 -3.90 12.28 10.27
CA ASN A 38 -3.79 13.50 11.08
C ASN A 38 -4.89 14.53 10.75
N SER A 39 -5.96 14.09 10.09
CA SER A 39 -7.10 14.93 9.70
C SER A 39 -8.41 14.11 9.77
N PHE A 40 -9.53 14.68 9.37
CA PHE A 40 -10.86 14.06 9.40
C PHE A 40 -11.27 13.54 10.80
N GLY A 41 -10.92 14.28 11.85
CA GLY A 41 -11.21 13.89 13.23
C GLY A 41 -10.20 12.94 13.86
N MET A 42 -9.22 12.47 13.09
CA MET A 42 -8.10 11.67 13.59
C MET A 42 -6.95 12.57 14.05
N THR A 43 -6.20 12.09 15.03
CA THR A 43 -5.07 12.83 15.66
C THR A 43 -3.78 12.03 15.63
N GLY A 44 -3.59 11.23 14.58
CA GLY A 44 -2.36 10.45 14.39
C GLY A 44 -1.20 11.28 13.84
N GLU A 45 -0.08 10.62 13.61
CA GLU A 45 1.15 11.24 13.11
C GLU A 45 1.25 11.18 11.58
N ASN A 46 0.44 10.35 10.93
CA ASN A 46 0.39 10.15 9.49
C ASN A 46 1.72 9.71 8.88
N ILE A 47 2.47 8.86 9.57
CA ILE A 47 3.77 8.35 9.14
C ILE A 47 3.59 7.01 8.45
N SER A 48 4.07 6.85 7.21
CA SER A 48 4.10 5.55 6.55
C SER A 48 5.01 4.58 7.30
N PRO A 49 4.62 3.28 7.44
CA PRO A 49 5.44 2.32 8.16
C PRO A 49 6.74 2.00 7.40
N GLN A 50 7.75 1.58 8.14
CA GLN A 50 8.90 0.90 7.57
C GLN A 50 8.44 -0.40 6.90
N LEU A 51 8.95 -0.71 5.70
CA LEU A 51 8.70 -1.97 5.00
C LEU A 51 10.01 -2.57 4.49
N SER A 52 10.15 -3.89 4.58
CA SER A 52 11.24 -4.66 3.96
C SER A 52 10.67 -5.87 3.23
N TRP A 53 11.31 -6.29 2.14
CA TRP A 53 10.86 -7.45 1.38
C TRP A 53 12.00 -8.30 0.83
N SER A 54 11.73 -9.60 0.69
CA SER A 54 12.71 -10.58 0.22
C SER A 54 12.02 -11.81 -0.39
N GLY A 55 12.76 -12.58 -1.19
CA GLY A 55 12.25 -13.81 -1.81
C GLY A 55 11.37 -13.58 -3.03
N PHE A 56 11.43 -12.40 -3.63
CA PHE A 56 10.73 -12.05 -4.85
C PHE A 56 11.35 -12.72 -6.09
N PRO A 57 10.61 -12.86 -7.21
CA PRO A 57 11.13 -13.47 -8.44
C PRO A 57 12.38 -12.77 -8.98
N ALA A 58 13.35 -13.55 -9.45
CA ALA A 58 14.61 -13.02 -9.98
C ALA A 58 14.44 -12.13 -11.23
N ALA A 59 13.33 -12.27 -11.96
CA ALA A 59 12.99 -11.44 -13.11
C ALA A 59 12.45 -10.05 -12.75
N THR A 60 12.39 -9.69 -11.46
CA THR A 60 11.91 -8.40 -10.99
C THR A 60 12.78 -7.26 -11.51
N ARG A 61 12.18 -6.24 -12.08
CA ARG A 61 12.86 -5.05 -12.63
C ARG A 61 12.51 -3.76 -11.87
N SER A 62 11.37 -3.73 -11.18
CA SER A 62 11.00 -2.67 -10.25
C SER A 62 10.02 -3.21 -9.22
N PHE A 63 9.69 -2.38 -8.23
CA PHE A 63 8.61 -2.66 -7.28
C PHE A 63 7.57 -1.55 -7.29
N ALA A 64 6.37 -1.91 -6.85
CA ALA A 64 5.35 -0.97 -6.43
C ALA A 64 4.90 -1.32 -5.01
N VAL A 65 4.54 -0.30 -4.23
CA VAL A 65 3.97 -0.45 -2.90
C VAL A 65 2.60 0.20 -2.87
N THR A 66 1.60 -0.51 -2.38
CA THR A 66 0.25 0.00 -2.22
C THR A 66 -0.26 -0.27 -0.81
N CYS A 67 -1.18 0.58 -0.32
CA CYS A 67 -1.97 0.33 0.88
C CYS A 67 -3.45 0.55 0.56
N PHE A 68 -4.27 -0.47 0.81
CA PHE A 68 -5.70 -0.47 0.50
C PHE A 68 -6.51 -0.92 1.72
N ASP A 69 -7.60 -0.21 2.00
CA ASP A 69 -8.61 -0.57 3.00
C ASP A 69 -9.86 -1.14 2.30
N PRO A 70 -10.05 -2.47 2.30
CA PRO A 70 -11.25 -3.10 1.72
C PRO A 70 -12.49 -2.94 2.58
N ASP A 71 -12.33 -2.58 3.85
CA ASP A 71 -13.42 -2.49 4.83
C ASP A 71 -14.03 -1.07 4.89
N ALA A 72 -13.42 -0.09 4.21
CA ALA A 72 -13.93 1.27 4.14
C ALA A 72 -15.35 1.32 3.54
N PRO A 73 -16.31 2.04 4.17
CA PRO A 73 -17.71 2.05 3.75
C PRO A 73 -17.96 2.98 2.54
N THR A 74 -17.19 2.81 1.47
CA THR A 74 -17.24 3.64 0.25
C THR A 74 -17.85 2.92 -0.94
N GLY A 75 -18.16 1.64 -0.82
CA GLY A 75 -18.61 0.79 -1.93
C GLY A 75 -17.48 0.27 -2.84
N SER A 76 -16.27 0.87 -2.79
CA SER A 76 -15.10 0.48 -3.58
C SER A 76 -13.83 0.29 -2.74
N GLY A 77 -13.94 0.35 -1.40
CA GLY A 77 -12.79 0.42 -0.51
C GLY A 77 -12.10 1.77 -0.57
N PHE A 78 -10.87 1.86 -0.06
CA PHE A 78 -10.14 3.14 -0.01
C PHE A 78 -8.64 2.91 -0.17
N TRP A 79 -8.02 3.61 -1.12
CA TRP A 79 -6.58 3.57 -1.36
C TRP A 79 -5.87 4.65 -0.55
N HIS A 80 -5.01 4.21 0.36
CA HIS A 80 -4.24 5.06 1.28
C HIS A 80 -2.87 5.44 0.74
N TRP A 81 -2.26 4.59 -0.10
CA TRP A 81 -0.90 4.80 -0.58
C TRP A 81 -0.67 4.05 -1.88
N VAL A 82 -0.02 4.70 -2.85
CA VAL A 82 0.40 4.07 -4.10
C VAL A 82 1.74 4.66 -4.53
N VAL A 83 2.79 3.84 -4.54
CA VAL A 83 4.14 4.18 -5.02
C VAL A 83 4.51 3.22 -6.12
N ILE A 84 5.03 3.72 -7.22
CA ILE A 84 5.47 2.90 -8.36
C ILE A 84 6.89 3.22 -8.77
N ASP A 85 7.43 2.38 -9.64
CA ASP A 85 8.77 2.54 -10.23
C ASP A 85 9.91 2.55 -9.20
N ILE A 86 9.72 1.84 -8.07
CA ILE A 86 10.79 1.65 -7.08
C ILE A 86 11.87 0.76 -7.71
N PRO A 87 13.15 1.19 -7.78
CA PRO A 87 14.21 0.40 -8.40
C PRO A 87 14.35 -1.00 -7.81
N ALA A 88 14.65 -2.00 -8.64
CA ALA A 88 14.82 -3.39 -8.21
C ALA A 88 15.93 -3.61 -7.16
N SER A 89 16.88 -2.69 -7.06
CA SER A 89 17.94 -2.69 -6.03
C SER A 89 17.45 -2.28 -4.64
N VAL A 90 16.27 -1.67 -4.55
CA VAL A 90 15.66 -1.23 -3.29
C VAL A 90 14.79 -2.36 -2.74
N THR A 91 15.09 -2.82 -1.54
CA THR A 91 14.37 -3.91 -0.86
C THR A 91 13.76 -3.50 0.48
N SER A 92 13.77 -2.20 0.77
CA SER A 92 13.14 -1.62 1.95
C SER A 92 12.82 -0.14 1.74
N LEU A 93 11.80 0.33 2.44
CA LEU A 93 11.46 1.74 2.59
C LEU A 93 11.50 2.10 4.08
N PRO A 94 12.26 3.12 4.49
CA PRO A 94 12.22 3.63 5.86
C PRO A 94 10.84 4.14 6.26
N ALA A 95 10.55 4.19 7.56
CA ALA A 95 9.37 4.87 8.08
C ALA A 95 9.37 6.35 7.62
N GLY A 96 8.19 6.87 7.26
CA GLY A 96 8.04 8.25 6.79
C GLY A 96 8.38 8.47 5.30
N THR A 97 8.82 7.44 4.57
CA THR A 97 9.09 7.55 3.12
C THR A 97 7.85 8.01 2.33
N GLY A 98 6.66 7.80 2.85
CA GLY A 98 5.40 8.24 2.25
C GLY A 98 5.09 9.73 2.36
N ALA A 99 5.97 10.55 2.92
CA ALA A 99 5.71 11.99 3.11
C ALA A 99 5.71 12.81 1.79
N GLY A 100 6.15 12.23 0.68
CA GLY A 100 6.19 12.85 -0.64
C GLY A 100 7.34 12.30 -1.48
N ASP A 101 7.41 12.68 -2.75
CA ASP A 101 8.37 12.09 -3.72
C ASP A 101 9.84 12.33 -3.34
N LEU A 102 10.15 13.42 -2.64
CA LEU A 102 11.52 13.70 -2.20
C LEU A 102 12.05 12.69 -1.16
N SER A 103 11.17 11.95 -0.52
CA SER A 103 11.53 10.91 0.45
C SER A 103 11.63 9.52 -0.19
N LEU A 104 11.26 9.37 -1.46
CA LEU A 104 11.30 8.11 -2.19
C LEU A 104 12.69 7.85 -2.79
N PRO A 105 13.02 6.57 -3.09
CA PRO A 105 14.18 6.23 -3.91
C PRO A 105 14.12 6.89 -5.29
N ASP A 106 15.28 7.20 -5.86
CA ASP A 106 15.40 7.84 -7.17
C ASP A 106 14.59 7.10 -8.25
N GLY A 107 13.75 7.85 -8.95
CA GLY A 107 12.93 7.33 -10.05
C GLY A 107 11.57 6.78 -9.62
N ALA A 108 11.34 6.55 -8.32
CA ALA A 108 10.03 6.23 -7.78
C ALA A 108 9.18 7.49 -7.59
N PHE A 109 7.87 7.34 -7.64
CA PHE A 109 6.95 8.44 -7.38
C PHE A 109 5.61 7.95 -6.81
N HIS A 110 4.92 8.86 -6.11
CA HIS A 110 3.56 8.64 -5.65
C HIS A 110 2.55 8.84 -6.77
N VAL A 111 1.59 7.93 -6.84
CA VAL A 111 0.35 8.11 -7.57
C VAL A 111 -0.70 8.69 -6.60
N ARG A 112 -1.64 9.43 -7.12
CA ARG A 112 -2.75 9.98 -6.33
C ARG A 112 -3.50 8.88 -5.58
N ASN A 113 -3.71 9.08 -4.28
CA ASN A 113 -4.53 8.21 -3.42
C ASN A 113 -6.00 8.69 -3.38
N ASP A 114 -6.85 8.03 -2.60
CA ASP A 114 -8.26 8.41 -2.49
C ASP A 114 -8.50 9.62 -1.56
N TYR A 115 -7.49 10.05 -0.79
CA TYR A 115 -7.47 11.39 -0.17
C TYR A 115 -7.21 12.51 -1.20
N MET A 116 -6.97 12.16 -2.45
CA MET A 116 -6.61 13.07 -3.54
C MET A 116 -5.22 13.70 -3.40
N THR A 117 -4.34 13.08 -2.61
CA THR A 117 -2.96 13.51 -2.39
C THR A 117 -1.96 12.50 -2.96
N LYS A 118 -0.70 12.91 -3.13
CA LYS A 118 0.40 12.09 -3.65
C LYS A 118 1.40 11.81 -2.53
N ASP A 119 0.93 11.08 -1.52
CA ASP A 119 1.65 10.73 -0.31
C ASP A 119 0.97 9.52 0.37
N PHE A 120 1.44 9.17 1.56
CA PHE A 120 0.76 8.23 2.45
C PHE A 120 -0.34 8.96 3.22
N GLY A 121 -1.56 8.45 3.14
CA GLY A 121 -2.66 8.84 4.02
C GLY A 121 -2.94 7.71 5.02
N GLY A 122 -2.78 8.00 6.31
CA GLY A 122 -2.93 7.04 7.39
C GLY A 122 -4.37 6.54 7.60
N ALA A 123 -4.53 5.63 8.55
CA ALA A 123 -5.81 5.04 8.91
C ALA A 123 -6.80 6.08 9.46
N ALA A 124 -8.03 6.05 8.97
CA ALA A 124 -9.12 6.92 9.43
C ALA A 124 -10.48 6.22 9.37
N PRO A 125 -10.67 5.05 10.01
CA PRO A 125 -11.94 4.36 9.98
C PRO A 125 -13.00 5.14 10.76
N PRO A 126 -14.29 5.08 10.38
CA PRO A 126 -15.36 5.70 11.15
C PRO A 126 -15.42 5.19 12.59
N GLN A 127 -15.79 6.07 13.51
CA GLN A 127 -15.91 5.71 14.92
C GLN A 127 -17.01 4.64 15.10
N GLY A 128 -16.67 3.56 15.81
CA GLY A 128 -17.58 2.47 16.09
C GLY A 128 -17.58 1.34 15.07
N ASP A 129 -16.89 1.50 13.95
CA ASP A 129 -16.72 0.42 12.99
C ASP A 129 -15.85 -0.72 13.56
N PRO A 130 -16.06 -1.97 13.11
CA PRO A 130 -15.12 -3.05 13.36
C PRO A 130 -13.70 -2.67 12.89
N PRO A 131 -12.64 -3.30 13.40
CA PRO A 131 -11.30 -3.01 12.91
C PRO A 131 -11.20 -3.18 11.39
N HIS A 132 -10.78 -2.12 10.68
CA HIS A 132 -10.49 -2.15 9.27
C HIS A 132 -9.11 -2.78 9.01
N ARG A 133 -8.97 -3.46 7.87
CA ARG A 133 -7.70 -4.04 7.40
C ARG A 133 -7.00 -3.05 6.48
N TYR A 134 -5.70 -2.85 6.72
CA TYR A 134 -4.86 -2.03 5.85
C TYR A 134 -3.91 -2.94 5.10
N VAL A 135 -4.23 -3.23 3.85
CA VAL A 135 -3.53 -4.20 3.02
C VAL A 135 -2.32 -3.53 2.38
N PHE A 136 -1.18 -3.59 3.04
CA PHE A 136 0.09 -3.25 2.41
C PHE A 136 0.50 -4.36 1.46
N ALA A 137 0.70 -4.02 0.20
CA ALA A 137 1.16 -4.94 -0.83
C ALA A 137 2.42 -4.41 -1.49
N VAL A 138 3.43 -5.28 -1.59
CA VAL A 138 4.60 -5.04 -2.40
C VAL A 138 4.47 -5.89 -3.66
N HIS A 139 4.48 -5.26 -4.82
CA HIS A 139 4.40 -5.90 -6.12
C HIS A 139 5.78 -5.96 -6.75
N ALA A 140 6.24 -7.16 -7.09
CA ALA A 140 7.39 -7.37 -7.94
C ALA A 140 6.97 -7.21 -9.40
N VAL A 141 7.57 -6.28 -10.13
CA VAL A 141 7.16 -5.84 -11.47
C VAL A 141 8.22 -6.22 -12.50
N ASP A 142 7.81 -6.73 -13.66
CA ASP A 142 8.70 -7.19 -14.74
C ASP A 142 9.19 -6.06 -15.67
N SER A 143 8.84 -4.82 -15.38
CA SER A 143 9.26 -3.62 -16.11
C SER A 143 9.96 -2.64 -15.17
N GLU A 144 10.93 -1.89 -15.67
CA GLU A 144 11.59 -0.81 -14.89
C GLU A 144 10.67 0.38 -14.66
N LYS A 145 9.78 0.64 -15.61
CA LYS A 145 8.81 1.72 -15.59
C LYS A 145 7.44 1.19 -15.95
N LEU A 146 6.43 1.52 -15.15
CA LEU A 146 5.06 1.10 -15.40
C LEU A 146 4.38 1.91 -16.54
N GLY A 147 4.97 3.05 -16.90
CA GLY A 147 4.50 3.87 -18.04
C GLY A 147 3.24 4.70 -17.78
N ILE A 148 2.95 4.97 -16.51
CA ILE A 148 1.84 5.84 -16.08
C ILE A 148 2.38 7.08 -15.37
N ASP A 149 1.59 8.15 -15.30
CA ASP A 149 1.96 9.37 -14.56
C ASP A 149 1.33 9.39 -13.15
N SER A 150 1.73 10.38 -12.36
CA SER A 150 1.31 10.54 -10.98
C SER A 150 -0.15 11.01 -10.79
N ASP A 151 -0.81 11.48 -11.85
CA ASP A 151 -2.17 12.02 -11.79
C ASP A 151 -3.26 10.98 -12.07
N VAL A 152 -2.87 9.76 -12.47
CA VAL A 152 -3.84 8.67 -12.65
C VAL A 152 -4.48 8.28 -11.32
N SER A 153 -5.64 7.63 -11.38
CA SER A 153 -6.27 7.06 -10.18
C SER A 153 -5.56 5.79 -9.70
N PRO A 154 -5.73 5.40 -8.43
CA PRO A 154 -5.24 4.10 -7.95
C PRO A 154 -5.76 2.91 -8.76
N ALA A 155 -7.00 3.01 -9.28
CA ALA A 155 -7.58 1.99 -10.14
C ALA A 155 -6.81 1.84 -11.47
N VAL A 156 -6.36 2.93 -12.08
CA VAL A 156 -5.53 2.90 -13.30
C VAL A 156 -4.15 2.32 -12.99
N ALA A 157 -3.52 2.68 -11.86
CA ALA A 157 -2.27 2.08 -11.41
C ALA A 157 -2.43 0.57 -11.22
N GLY A 158 -3.48 0.12 -10.53
CA GLY A 158 -3.81 -1.28 -10.31
C GLY A 158 -4.06 -2.05 -11.61
N PHE A 159 -4.73 -1.42 -12.59
CA PHE A 159 -4.95 -2.01 -13.92
C PHE A 159 -3.63 -2.29 -14.63
N ASN A 160 -2.69 -1.36 -14.61
CA ASN A 160 -1.37 -1.56 -15.21
C ASN A 160 -0.54 -2.60 -14.43
N LEU A 161 -0.54 -2.53 -13.09
CA LEU A 161 0.13 -3.52 -12.24
C LEU A 161 -0.34 -4.95 -12.49
N ARG A 162 -1.63 -5.15 -12.80
CA ARG A 162 -2.18 -6.47 -13.11
C ARG A 162 -1.42 -7.18 -14.23
N PHE A 163 -0.96 -6.46 -15.24
CA PHE A 163 -0.26 -7.06 -16.38
C PHE A 163 1.24 -7.24 -16.19
N HIS A 164 1.82 -6.58 -15.18
CA HIS A 164 3.26 -6.54 -14.95
C HIS A 164 3.69 -7.15 -13.62
N THR A 165 2.75 -7.44 -12.71
CA THR A 165 3.08 -8.07 -11.42
C THR A 165 3.40 -9.55 -11.61
N ILE A 166 4.63 -9.95 -11.26
CA ILE A 166 5.14 -11.32 -11.34
C ILE A 166 5.32 -11.98 -9.96
N GLY A 167 5.08 -11.23 -8.89
CA GLY A 167 5.07 -11.70 -7.51
C GLY A 167 4.44 -10.64 -6.61
N ARG A 168 3.88 -11.05 -5.46
CA ARG A 168 3.26 -10.13 -4.50
C ARG A 168 3.47 -10.58 -3.07
N GLY A 169 3.97 -9.68 -2.22
CA GLY A 169 4.02 -9.86 -0.78
C GLY A 169 2.97 -9.00 -0.09
N LEU A 170 2.33 -9.51 0.95
CA LEU A 170 1.29 -8.80 1.71
C LEU A 170 1.68 -8.68 3.18
N LEU A 171 1.26 -7.56 3.81
CA LEU A 171 1.30 -7.33 5.25
C LEU A 171 0.02 -6.57 5.63
N ILE A 172 -0.79 -7.13 6.54
CA ILE A 172 -2.16 -6.69 6.77
C ILE A 172 -2.40 -6.36 8.25
N PRO A 173 -1.90 -5.23 8.75
CA PRO A 173 -2.30 -4.72 10.05
C PRO A 173 -3.76 -4.27 10.05
N VAL A 174 -4.28 -3.99 11.24
CA VAL A 174 -5.65 -3.49 11.43
C VAL A 174 -5.65 -2.20 12.23
N TYR A 175 -6.71 -1.41 12.10
CA TYR A 175 -6.96 -0.27 12.98
C TYR A 175 -8.46 -0.06 13.17
N ARG A 176 -8.84 0.50 14.32
CA ARG A 176 -10.19 0.98 14.64
C ARG A 176 -10.11 2.30 15.39
N HIS A 177 -11.10 3.14 15.19
CA HIS A 177 -11.30 4.39 15.93
C HIS A 177 -12.15 4.16 17.19
#